data_c67ddd74c99be81465f27ba6daf22d6b
#
_entry.id   c67ddd74c99be81465f27ba6daf22d6b
#
_cell.length_a   1.000
_cell.length_b   1.000
_cell.length_c   1.000
_cell.angle_alpha   90.00
_cell.angle_beta   90.00
_cell.angle_gamma   90.00
#
_symmetry.space_group_name_H-M   'P 1'
#
loop_
_entity.id
_entity.type
_entity.pdbx_description
1 polymer ?
#
loop_
_entity_poly.entity_id
_entity_poly.type
_entity_poly.pdbx_seq_one_letter_code
_entity_poly.pdbx_strand_id
1 'polypeptide(L)'
;MDKQEFIKKIAGCVQKYAPAYGILVHSPIIAQAILESGWGESRLAAVYHNYFGLKCGTKWTGKSVNLSTMEEYTPGTLTQIKDNFRVYDNMEEGVKGYFEFIQLSRYQNLRGITDPETYLKTIKADGYATSSKYVDNTMRIVTQYDLQQYDVKGAGSMAKLASAVLAQARAWIGRNEADGTHKGIIDVYNGHKPLARGYKVKYTDAWCATFVSAVAIKCGLTGIIPTECGCGQMIALFKNLGEWQESDSRTPSPG
;
A
#
# COMPACT_ATOMS: atom_id res chain seq x y z
N MET A 1 -15.27 2.41 21.92
CA MET A 1 -15.70 1.88 20.59
C MET A 1 -15.84 0.39 20.73
N ASP A 2 -16.93 -0.24 20.23
CA ASP A 2 -16.99 -1.69 20.25
C ASP A 2 -16.07 -2.33 19.20
N LYS A 3 -15.80 -3.64 19.33
CA LYS A 3 -14.85 -4.35 18.49
C LYS A 3 -15.26 -4.38 17.01
N GLN A 4 -16.54 -4.51 16.72
CA GLN A 4 -17.03 -4.55 15.34
C GLN A 4 -16.94 -3.17 14.68
N GLU A 5 -17.23 -2.12 15.43
CA GLU A 5 -17.05 -0.73 14.96
C GLU A 5 -15.57 -0.42 14.69
N PHE A 6 -14.66 -0.89 15.56
CA PHE A 6 -13.22 -0.74 15.35
C PHE A 6 -12.78 -1.43 14.05
N ILE A 7 -13.17 -2.71 13.87
CA ILE A 7 -12.86 -3.46 12.64
C ILE A 7 -13.36 -2.71 11.40
N LYS A 8 -14.61 -2.28 11.39
CA LYS A 8 -15.20 -1.57 10.23
C LYS A 8 -14.45 -0.28 9.89
N LYS A 9 -14.09 0.51 10.89
CA LYS A 9 -13.36 1.77 10.68
C LYS A 9 -11.95 1.53 10.15
N ILE A 10 -11.19 0.61 10.78
CA ILE A 10 -9.84 0.26 10.30
C ILE A 10 -9.92 -0.35 8.89
N ALA A 11 -10.84 -1.30 8.65
CA ALA A 11 -11.02 -1.93 7.35
C ALA A 11 -11.34 -0.90 6.25
N GLY A 12 -12.22 0.06 6.52
CA GLY A 12 -12.52 1.15 5.57
C GLY A 12 -11.29 1.97 5.20
N CYS A 13 -10.45 2.31 6.18
CA CYS A 13 -9.19 3.01 5.92
C CYS A 13 -8.19 2.13 5.16
N VAL A 14 -8.05 0.85 5.55
CA VAL A 14 -7.16 -0.10 4.85
C VAL A 14 -7.58 -0.25 3.39
N GLN A 15 -8.87 -0.50 3.13
CA GLN A 15 -9.41 -0.65 1.77
C GLN A 15 -9.23 0.61 0.91
N LYS A 16 -9.26 1.79 1.53
CA LYS A 16 -9.04 3.07 0.86
C LYS A 16 -7.59 3.23 0.37
N TYR A 17 -6.62 2.83 1.19
CA TYR A 17 -5.21 3.09 0.90
C TYR A 17 -4.47 1.91 0.27
N ALA A 18 -4.77 0.67 0.64
CA ALA A 18 -4.04 -0.52 0.20
C ALA A 18 -3.80 -0.62 -1.32
N PRO A 19 -4.79 -0.34 -2.19
CA PRO A 19 -4.59 -0.44 -3.64
C PRO A 19 -3.51 0.49 -4.18
N ALA A 20 -3.44 1.73 -3.67
CA ALA A 20 -2.45 2.72 -4.10
C ALA A 20 -1.00 2.31 -3.75
N TYR A 21 -0.85 1.38 -2.82
CA TYR A 21 0.46 0.87 -2.37
C TYR A 21 0.75 -0.56 -2.86
N GLY A 22 -0.12 -1.13 -3.71
CA GLY A 22 0.05 -2.48 -4.25
C GLY A 22 -0.22 -3.61 -3.26
N ILE A 23 -0.92 -3.31 -2.17
CA ILE A 23 -1.26 -4.30 -1.13
C ILE A 23 -2.62 -4.92 -1.44
N LEU A 24 -2.66 -6.25 -1.58
CA LEU A 24 -3.84 -7.01 -1.99
C LEU A 24 -4.53 -7.72 -0.82
N VAL A 25 -3.84 -7.91 0.30
CA VAL A 25 -4.40 -8.49 1.52
C VAL A 25 -4.66 -7.40 2.56
N HIS A 26 -5.87 -7.36 3.08
CA HIS A 26 -6.31 -6.37 4.06
C HIS A 26 -6.42 -6.98 5.46
N SER A 27 -6.82 -8.25 5.54
CA SER A 27 -7.05 -8.96 6.80
C SER A 27 -5.85 -8.96 7.74
N PRO A 28 -4.59 -9.19 7.30
CA PRO A 28 -3.46 -9.17 8.20
C PRO A 28 -3.19 -7.76 8.74
N ILE A 29 -3.43 -6.70 7.95
CA ILE A 29 -3.23 -5.32 8.38
C ILE A 29 -4.27 -4.91 9.41
N ILE A 30 -5.53 -5.30 9.22
CA ILE A 30 -6.59 -5.08 10.22
C ILE A 30 -6.23 -5.81 11.53
N ALA A 31 -5.77 -7.06 11.44
CA ALA A 31 -5.35 -7.85 12.59
C ALA A 31 -4.12 -7.25 13.30
N GLN A 32 -3.15 -6.71 12.55
CA GLN A 32 -2.02 -5.96 13.11
C GLN A 32 -2.52 -4.74 13.91
N ALA A 33 -3.42 -3.94 13.35
CA ALA A 33 -3.99 -2.80 14.07
C ALA A 33 -4.68 -3.22 15.36
N ILE A 34 -5.42 -4.34 15.37
CA ILE A 34 -6.05 -4.89 16.57
C ILE A 34 -5.01 -5.31 17.61
N LEU A 35 -3.99 -6.08 17.18
CA LEU A 35 -2.96 -6.62 18.07
C LEU A 35 -2.11 -5.50 18.69
N GLU A 36 -1.58 -4.62 17.88
CA GLU A 36 -0.64 -3.56 18.29
C GLU A 36 -1.31 -2.46 19.14
N SER A 37 -2.59 -2.20 18.89
CA SER A 37 -3.31 -1.13 19.58
C SER A 37 -4.17 -1.60 20.76
N GLY A 38 -4.30 -2.93 20.96
CA GLY A 38 -5.27 -3.46 21.92
C GLY A 38 -6.69 -2.93 21.62
N TRP A 39 -7.17 -3.13 20.39
CA TRP A 39 -8.49 -2.62 19.94
C TRP A 39 -8.62 -1.09 19.93
N GLY A 40 -7.50 -0.40 19.77
CA GLY A 40 -7.47 1.06 19.82
C GLY A 40 -7.50 1.64 21.23
N GLU A 41 -7.42 0.80 22.28
CA GLU A 41 -7.49 1.22 23.67
C GLU A 41 -6.14 1.60 24.25
N SER A 42 -5.03 1.16 23.64
CA SER A 42 -3.70 1.59 24.08
C SER A 42 -3.58 3.11 24.04
N ARG A 43 -2.82 3.70 24.96
CA ARG A 43 -2.58 5.16 24.97
C ARG A 43 -2.04 5.66 23.65
N LEU A 44 -1.18 4.87 22.99
CA LEU A 44 -0.59 5.21 21.70
C LEU A 44 -1.66 5.30 20.60
N ALA A 45 -2.66 4.42 20.62
CA ALA A 45 -3.75 4.44 19.65
C ALA A 45 -4.84 5.46 20.02
N ALA A 46 -5.30 5.45 21.28
CA ALA A 46 -6.45 6.25 21.71
C ALA A 46 -6.17 7.76 21.69
N VAL A 47 -4.94 8.18 22.01
CA VAL A 47 -4.56 9.58 22.11
C VAL A 47 -3.77 10.07 20.89
N TYR A 48 -2.94 9.20 20.32
CA TYR A 48 -1.98 9.59 19.29
C TYR A 48 -2.26 8.94 17.93
N HIS A 49 -3.34 8.19 17.79
CA HIS A 49 -3.83 7.56 16.56
C HIS A 49 -2.79 6.68 15.84
N ASN A 50 -1.82 6.14 16.57
CA ASN A 50 -0.83 5.21 16.08
C ASN A 50 -1.25 3.78 16.42
N TYR A 51 -1.97 3.14 15.51
CA TYR A 51 -2.57 1.81 15.70
C TYR A 51 -1.62 0.65 15.39
N PHE A 52 -0.42 0.94 14.91
CA PHE A 52 0.55 -0.05 14.42
C PHE A 52 1.87 -0.02 15.19
N GLY A 53 1.95 0.73 16.28
CA GLY A 53 3.18 0.84 17.07
C GLY A 53 4.36 1.47 16.32
N LEU A 54 4.10 2.34 15.32
CA LEU A 54 5.14 2.87 14.46
C LEU A 54 6.08 3.80 15.20
N LYS A 55 7.35 3.43 15.26
CA LYS A 55 8.44 4.25 15.79
C LYS A 55 8.87 5.33 14.80
N CYS A 56 9.44 6.43 15.28
CA CYS A 56 9.88 7.53 14.43
C CYS A 56 11.03 7.12 13.51
N GLY A 57 12.00 6.36 14.03
CA GLY A 57 13.23 6.12 13.29
C GLY A 57 13.98 7.43 13.01
N THR A 58 14.95 7.39 12.10
CA THR A 58 15.83 8.55 11.80
C THR A 58 15.29 9.54 10.77
N LYS A 59 14.26 9.13 10.00
CA LYS A 59 13.73 9.93 8.88
C LYS A 59 12.36 10.57 9.15
N TRP A 60 11.78 10.33 10.33
CA TRP A 60 10.50 10.92 10.67
C TRP A 60 10.63 12.37 11.09
N THR A 61 9.88 13.26 10.44
CA THR A 61 9.86 14.71 10.70
C THR A 61 8.54 15.22 11.27
N GLY A 62 7.56 14.31 11.42
CA GLY A 62 6.25 14.63 11.99
C GLY A 62 6.22 14.68 13.51
N LYS A 63 5.03 14.85 14.08
CA LYS A 63 4.81 14.85 15.53
C LYS A 63 5.23 13.51 16.13
N SER A 64 5.80 13.55 17.35
CA SER A 64 6.23 12.36 18.08
C SER A 64 5.91 12.43 19.56
N VAL A 65 5.84 11.26 20.19
CA VAL A 65 5.68 11.09 21.63
C VAL A 65 6.68 10.06 22.16
N ASN A 66 7.30 10.33 23.29
CA ASN A 66 8.19 9.36 23.96
C ASN A 66 7.41 8.53 24.95
N LEU A 67 7.34 7.22 24.73
CA LEU A 67 6.61 6.27 25.58
C LEU A 67 7.46 5.04 25.91
N SER A 68 7.17 4.43 27.08
CA SER A 68 7.74 3.13 27.42
C SER A 68 7.04 2.02 26.62
N THR A 69 7.83 1.07 26.12
CA THR A 69 7.37 -0.13 25.42
C THR A 69 8.16 -1.34 25.88
N MET A 70 7.62 -2.54 25.64
CA MET A 70 8.29 -3.81 25.89
C MET A 70 8.78 -4.40 24.58
N GLU A 71 10.04 -4.79 24.50
CA GLU A 71 10.64 -5.42 23.32
C GLU A 71 11.20 -6.81 23.66
N GLU A 72 11.08 -7.73 22.75
CA GLU A 72 11.62 -9.09 22.86
C GLU A 72 12.87 -9.21 21.98
N TYR A 73 14.03 -8.84 22.53
CA TYR A 73 15.33 -9.00 21.84
C TYR A 73 15.90 -10.42 21.97
N THR A 74 15.54 -11.09 23.04
CA THR A 74 15.86 -12.51 23.26
C THR A 74 14.55 -13.26 23.43
N PRO A 75 14.31 -14.38 22.71
CA PRO A 75 13.07 -15.13 22.81
C PRO A 75 12.66 -15.42 24.26
N GLY A 76 11.45 -15.03 24.62
CA GLY A 76 10.90 -15.20 25.98
C GLY A 76 11.32 -14.12 26.99
N THR A 77 12.19 -13.16 26.64
CA THR A 77 12.64 -12.11 27.56
C THR A 77 12.14 -10.74 27.09
N LEU A 78 11.24 -10.13 27.88
CA LEU A 78 10.74 -8.79 27.62
C LEU A 78 11.64 -7.75 28.30
N THR A 79 12.11 -6.77 27.53
CA THR A 79 12.92 -5.66 28.01
C THR A 79 12.12 -4.37 27.87
N GLN A 80 11.98 -3.62 28.96
CA GLN A 80 11.35 -2.31 28.94
C GLN A 80 12.32 -1.26 28.39
N ILE A 81 11.90 -0.56 27.36
CA ILE A 81 12.65 0.58 26.77
C ILE A 81 11.75 1.80 26.63
N LYS A 82 12.36 2.95 26.42
CA LYS A 82 11.66 4.17 25.96
C LYS A 82 11.99 4.41 24.50
N ASP A 83 10.98 4.74 23.70
CA ASP A 83 11.17 5.04 22.29
C ASP A 83 10.25 6.18 21.84
N ASN A 84 10.59 6.80 20.71
CA ASN A 84 9.78 7.83 20.09
C ASN A 84 8.83 7.22 19.07
N PHE A 85 7.54 7.40 19.29
CA PHE A 85 6.47 6.91 18.41
C PHE A 85 5.89 8.05 17.59
N ARG A 86 5.46 7.73 16.37
CA ARG A 86 4.77 8.65 15.48
C ARG A 86 3.42 9.03 16.05
N VAL A 87 3.02 10.29 15.84
CA VAL A 87 1.72 10.83 16.25
C VAL A 87 0.98 11.28 15.01
N TYR A 88 -0.32 10.93 14.94
CA TYR A 88 -1.22 11.27 13.84
C TYR A 88 -2.42 12.05 14.36
N ASP A 89 -3.08 12.81 13.49
CA ASP A 89 -4.19 13.68 13.90
C ASP A 89 -5.53 12.93 14.00
N ASN A 90 -5.67 11.78 13.34
CA ASN A 90 -6.86 10.94 13.36
C ASN A 90 -6.55 9.51 12.92
N MET A 91 -7.56 8.62 13.00
CA MET A 91 -7.43 7.20 12.61
C MET A 91 -7.01 7.03 11.16
N GLU A 92 -7.58 7.81 10.24
CA GLU A 92 -7.29 7.71 8.82
C GLU A 92 -5.82 8.01 8.54
N GLU A 93 -5.28 9.08 9.11
CA GLU A 93 -3.86 9.44 9.00
C GLU A 93 -2.96 8.38 9.64
N GLY A 94 -3.38 7.76 10.75
CA GLY A 94 -2.63 6.67 11.38
C GLY A 94 -2.54 5.43 10.49
N VAL A 95 -3.64 5.05 9.82
CA VAL A 95 -3.64 3.94 8.86
C VAL A 95 -2.85 4.29 7.60
N LYS A 96 -3.02 5.49 7.06
CA LYS A 96 -2.19 5.99 5.93
C LYS A 96 -0.71 5.95 6.28
N GLY A 97 -0.33 6.37 7.49
CA GLY A 97 1.04 6.33 7.99
C GLY A 97 1.65 4.93 8.00
N TYR A 98 0.86 3.87 8.21
CA TYR A 98 1.30 2.49 8.04
C TYR A 98 1.67 2.19 6.58
N PHE A 99 0.82 2.58 5.61
CA PHE A 99 1.12 2.36 4.19
C PHE A 99 2.35 3.15 3.73
N GLU A 100 2.54 4.37 4.22
CA GLU A 100 3.76 5.15 3.99
C GLU A 100 5.00 4.48 4.60
N PHE A 101 4.88 3.91 5.80
CA PHE A 101 5.97 3.21 6.47
C PHE A 101 6.44 1.97 5.69
N ILE A 102 5.53 1.18 5.16
CA ILE A 102 5.88 -0.01 4.36
C ILE A 102 6.41 0.33 2.96
N GLN A 103 6.56 1.62 2.61
CA GLN A 103 7.29 2.04 1.40
C GLN A 103 8.81 2.02 1.58
N LEU A 104 9.32 1.80 2.78
CA LEU A 104 10.76 1.56 2.97
C LEU A 104 11.21 0.38 2.10
N SER A 105 12.43 0.48 1.55
CA SER A 105 12.97 -0.49 0.58
C SER A 105 12.85 -1.94 1.05
N ARG A 106 13.03 -2.20 2.34
CA ARG A 106 12.95 -3.54 2.94
C ARG A 106 11.57 -4.19 2.87
N TYR A 107 10.49 -3.42 2.67
CA TYR A 107 9.10 -3.90 2.63
C TYR A 107 8.51 -3.95 1.21
N GLN A 108 9.31 -3.70 0.16
CA GLN A 108 8.79 -3.67 -1.21
C GLN A 108 8.30 -5.04 -1.71
N ASN A 109 8.77 -6.12 -1.11
CA ASN A 109 8.36 -7.51 -1.35
C ASN A 109 6.95 -7.84 -0.81
N LEU A 110 6.29 -6.92 -0.08
CA LEU A 110 4.90 -7.08 0.36
C LEU A 110 3.88 -6.85 -0.76
N ARG A 111 4.28 -6.17 -1.82
CA ARG A 111 3.39 -5.88 -2.95
C ARG A 111 2.99 -7.15 -3.68
N GLY A 112 1.73 -7.22 -4.08
CA GLY A 112 1.20 -8.35 -4.84
C GLY A 112 0.96 -9.63 -4.04
N ILE A 113 1.31 -9.69 -2.74
CA ILE A 113 1.01 -10.85 -1.90
C ILE A 113 -0.51 -10.97 -1.75
N THR A 114 -1.04 -12.18 -2.01
CA THR A 114 -2.46 -12.50 -1.94
C THR A 114 -2.84 -13.40 -0.77
N ASP A 115 -1.84 -13.94 -0.06
CA ASP A 115 -2.04 -14.81 1.10
C ASP A 115 -1.70 -14.07 2.40
N PRO A 116 -2.64 -13.97 3.37
CA PRO A 116 -2.45 -13.24 4.62
C PRO A 116 -1.28 -13.76 5.47
N GLU A 117 -1.10 -15.07 5.55
CA GLU A 117 -0.02 -15.66 6.36
C GLU A 117 1.36 -15.38 5.73
N THR A 118 1.45 -15.47 4.41
CA THR A 118 2.65 -15.09 3.66
C THR A 118 3.00 -13.62 3.89
N TYR A 119 2.00 -12.72 3.87
CA TYR A 119 2.21 -11.31 4.17
C TYR A 119 2.83 -11.10 5.55
N LEU A 120 2.26 -11.76 6.58
CA LEU A 120 2.76 -11.65 7.96
C LEU A 120 4.15 -12.25 8.15
N LYS A 121 4.45 -13.37 7.50
CA LYS A 121 5.79 -13.97 7.51
C LYS A 121 6.81 -13.04 6.86
N THR A 122 6.47 -12.45 5.72
CA THR A 122 7.33 -11.54 4.98
C THR A 122 7.62 -10.28 5.79
N ILE A 123 6.58 -9.57 6.26
CA ILE A 123 6.78 -8.32 7.00
C ILE A 123 7.55 -8.54 8.31
N LYS A 124 7.36 -9.69 8.98
CA LYS A 124 8.14 -10.08 10.16
C LYS A 124 9.61 -10.32 9.81
N ALA A 125 9.89 -11.06 8.73
CA ALA A 125 11.25 -11.30 8.26
C ALA A 125 11.98 -10.00 7.91
N ASP A 126 11.24 -9.00 7.43
CA ASP A 126 11.74 -7.64 7.13
C ASP A 126 11.92 -6.77 8.39
N GLY A 127 11.72 -7.34 9.58
CA GLY A 127 12.01 -6.70 10.85
C GLY A 127 10.90 -5.78 11.40
N TYR A 128 9.63 -6.02 11.02
CA TYR A 128 8.50 -5.29 11.59
C TYR A 128 8.25 -5.64 13.06
N ALA A 129 8.35 -6.91 13.42
CA ALA A 129 8.11 -7.40 14.76
C ALA A 129 9.18 -8.41 15.21
N THR A 130 9.55 -8.36 16.49
CA THR A 130 10.57 -9.22 17.10
C THR A 130 9.99 -10.51 17.72
N SER A 131 8.72 -10.48 18.15
CA SER A 131 8.08 -11.61 18.83
C SER A 131 8.04 -12.87 17.94
N SER A 132 8.48 -14.01 18.52
CA SER A 132 8.44 -15.31 17.84
C SER A 132 7.01 -15.73 17.48
N LYS A 133 6.02 -15.35 18.31
CA LYS A 133 4.60 -15.69 18.15
C LYS A 133 3.80 -14.67 17.33
N TYR A 134 4.46 -13.70 16.71
CA TYR A 134 3.78 -12.60 16.02
C TYR A 134 2.81 -13.08 14.93
N VAL A 135 3.28 -13.96 14.04
CA VAL A 135 2.48 -14.48 12.93
C VAL A 135 1.27 -15.27 13.46
N ASP A 136 1.50 -16.18 14.39
CA ASP A 136 0.44 -17.04 14.95
C ASP A 136 -0.63 -16.22 15.67
N ASN A 137 -0.22 -15.24 16.48
CA ASN A 137 -1.15 -14.37 17.21
C ASN A 137 -1.97 -13.52 16.25
N THR A 138 -1.36 -12.97 15.20
CA THR A 138 -2.04 -12.13 14.22
C THR A 138 -2.99 -12.97 13.35
N MET A 139 -2.55 -14.16 12.89
CA MET A 139 -3.42 -15.08 12.14
C MET A 139 -4.61 -15.59 12.95
N ARG A 140 -4.43 -15.81 14.27
CA ARG A 140 -5.56 -16.15 15.16
C ARG A 140 -6.62 -15.05 15.14
N ILE A 141 -6.23 -13.78 15.16
CA ILE A 141 -7.17 -12.64 15.06
C ILE A 141 -7.85 -12.63 13.69
N VAL A 142 -7.10 -12.86 12.59
CA VAL A 142 -7.66 -12.96 11.24
C VAL A 142 -8.80 -13.99 11.20
N THR A 143 -8.55 -15.18 11.72
CA THR A 143 -9.54 -16.28 11.73
C THR A 143 -10.69 -16.02 12.70
N GLN A 144 -10.40 -15.59 13.93
CA GLN A 144 -11.40 -15.39 14.99
C GLN A 144 -12.47 -14.35 14.61
N TYR A 145 -12.08 -13.33 13.87
CA TYR A 145 -12.98 -12.23 13.49
C TYR A 145 -13.36 -12.25 12.00
N ASP A 146 -13.07 -13.35 11.28
CA ASP A 146 -13.36 -13.52 9.85
C ASP A 146 -12.90 -12.33 9.00
N LEU A 147 -11.67 -11.87 9.26
CA LEU A 147 -11.17 -10.65 8.62
C LEU A 147 -10.89 -10.82 7.12
N GLN A 148 -10.74 -12.05 6.63
CA GLN A 148 -10.54 -12.33 5.20
C GLN A 148 -11.72 -11.89 4.33
N GLN A 149 -12.89 -11.65 4.92
CA GLN A 149 -14.01 -11.01 4.21
C GLN A 149 -13.66 -9.62 3.65
N TYR A 150 -12.65 -8.94 4.22
CA TYR A 150 -12.17 -7.63 3.79
C TYR A 150 -11.05 -7.72 2.74
N ASP A 151 -10.50 -8.90 2.50
CA ASP A 151 -9.45 -9.10 1.50
C ASP A 151 -9.99 -8.92 0.09
N VAL A 152 -9.10 -8.54 -0.80
CA VAL A 152 -9.36 -8.51 -2.21
C VAL A 152 -9.57 -9.94 -2.68
N LYS A 153 -10.83 -10.37 -2.85
CA LYS A 153 -11.16 -11.77 -3.18
C LYS A 153 -10.58 -12.18 -4.53
N GLY A 154 -9.57 -13.03 -4.49
CA GLY A 154 -9.05 -13.91 -5.55
C GLY A 154 -9.07 -13.40 -7.00
N ALA A 155 -9.17 -14.30 -7.97
CA ALA A 155 -9.26 -14.01 -9.41
C ALA A 155 -10.36 -12.98 -9.77
N GLY A 156 -11.48 -12.96 -9.04
CA GLY A 156 -12.58 -12.01 -9.27
C GLY A 156 -12.21 -10.56 -8.94
N SER A 157 -11.29 -10.32 -8.02
CA SER A 157 -10.88 -8.97 -7.68
C SER A 157 -9.77 -8.46 -8.60
N MET A 158 -8.84 -9.31 -9.00
CA MET A 158 -7.87 -8.98 -10.06
C MET A 158 -8.60 -8.70 -11.37
N ALA A 159 -9.60 -9.50 -11.73
CA ALA A 159 -10.46 -9.23 -12.88
C ALA A 159 -11.21 -7.89 -12.76
N LYS A 160 -11.65 -7.50 -11.56
CA LYS A 160 -12.29 -6.20 -11.33
C LYS A 160 -11.29 -5.04 -11.47
N LEU A 161 -10.06 -5.18 -10.97
CA LEU A 161 -9.00 -4.19 -11.15
C LEU A 161 -8.61 -4.07 -12.64
N ALA A 162 -8.41 -5.18 -13.32
CA ALA A 162 -8.15 -5.23 -14.75
C ALA A 162 -9.28 -4.57 -15.55
N SER A 163 -10.54 -4.86 -15.20
CA SER A 163 -11.72 -4.25 -15.82
C SER A 163 -11.75 -2.73 -15.61
N ALA A 164 -11.38 -2.24 -14.43
CA ALA A 164 -11.31 -0.81 -14.14
C ALA A 164 -10.22 -0.11 -14.98
N VAL A 165 -9.04 -0.72 -15.09
CA VAL A 165 -7.94 -0.23 -15.94
C VAL A 165 -8.38 -0.16 -17.40
N LEU A 166 -9.00 -1.22 -17.91
CA LEU A 166 -9.49 -1.26 -19.28
C LEU A 166 -10.62 -0.25 -19.54
N ALA A 167 -11.55 -0.09 -18.61
CA ALA A 167 -12.61 0.89 -18.70
C ALA A 167 -12.05 2.32 -18.76
N GLN A 168 -11.08 2.63 -17.89
CA GLN A 168 -10.41 3.94 -17.91
C GLN A 168 -9.62 4.18 -19.20
N ALA A 169 -8.89 3.19 -19.70
CA ALA A 169 -8.16 3.29 -20.95
C ALA A 169 -9.11 3.51 -22.13
N ARG A 170 -10.22 2.75 -22.18
CA ARG A 170 -11.27 2.89 -23.22
C ARG A 170 -11.96 4.24 -23.18
N ALA A 171 -12.16 4.84 -22.01
CA ALA A 171 -12.75 6.18 -21.87
C ALA A 171 -11.89 7.29 -22.51
N TRP A 172 -10.64 6.99 -22.82
CA TRP A 172 -9.71 7.92 -23.46
C TRP A 172 -9.40 7.58 -24.94
N ILE A 173 -10.07 6.56 -25.52
CA ILE A 173 -9.95 6.25 -26.95
C ILE A 173 -10.39 7.47 -27.76
N GLY A 174 -9.63 7.79 -28.80
CA GLY A 174 -9.87 8.93 -29.70
C GLY A 174 -9.21 10.24 -29.26
N ARG A 175 -8.66 10.33 -28.04
CA ARG A 175 -7.89 11.50 -27.63
C ARG A 175 -6.56 11.55 -28.38
N ASN A 176 -6.22 12.74 -28.91
CA ASN A 176 -5.06 12.90 -29.77
C ASN A 176 -4.46 14.32 -29.69
N GLU A 177 -3.32 14.53 -30.33
CA GLU A 177 -2.62 15.81 -30.36
C GLU A 177 -3.30 16.82 -31.27
N ALA A 178 -3.92 16.38 -32.35
CA ALA A 178 -4.45 17.27 -33.40
C ALA A 178 -5.58 18.17 -32.87
N ASP A 179 -6.43 17.62 -31.99
CA ASP A 179 -7.51 18.37 -31.34
C ASP A 179 -7.17 18.82 -29.91
N GLY A 180 -6.00 18.44 -29.41
CA GLY A 180 -5.50 18.81 -28.08
C GLY A 180 -6.13 18.05 -26.91
N THR A 181 -6.98 17.05 -27.14
CA THR A 181 -7.67 16.29 -26.07
C THR A 181 -6.73 15.41 -25.24
N HIS A 182 -5.54 15.06 -25.77
CA HIS A 182 -4.47 14.36 -25.05
C HIS A 182 -3.95 15.15 -23.82
N LYS A 183 -4.07 16.49 -23.81
CA LYS A 183 -3.59 17.35 -22.71
C LYS A 183 -4.15 16.94 -21.37
N GLY A 184 -5.45 16.57 -21.30
CA GLY A 184 -6.06 16.11 -20.08
C GLY A 184 -5.45 14.82 -19.50
N ILE A 185 -4.84 13.97 -20.34
CA ILE A 185 -4.12 12.77 -19.90
C ILE A 185 -2.77 13.18 -19.29
N ILE A 186 -2.06 14.08 -19.93
CA ILE A 186 -0.79 14.64 -19.44
C ILE A 186 -1.01 15.38 -18.11
N ASP A 187 -2.10 16.11 -17.97
CA ASP A 187 -2.43 16.84 -16.73
C ASP A 187 -2.68 15.89 -15.55
N VAL A 188 -3.30 14.73 -15.79
CA VAL A 188 -3.45 13.68 -14.76
C VAL A 188 -2.09 13.22 -14.24
N TYR A 189 -1.15 12.92 -15.13
CA TYR A 189 0.21 12.53 -14.72
C TYR A 189 0.92 13.67 -14.00
N ASN A 190 0.89 14.88 -14.53
CA ASN A 190 1.56 16.04 -13.96
C ASN A 190 1.01 16.47 -12.58
N GLY A 191 -0.25 16.15 -12.32
CA GLY A 191 -0.91 16.38 -11.02
C GLY A 191 -0.52 15.36 -9.95
N HIS A 192 0.03 14.20 -10.34
CA HIS A 192 0.47 13.15 -9.41
C HIS A 192 1.86 13.48 -8.83
N LYS A 193 2.09 13.14 -7.54
CA LYS A 193 3.37 13.34 -6.87
C LYS A 193 3.80 12.08 -6.11
N PRO A 194 5.12 11.78 -6.11
CA PRO A 194 6.20 12.45 -6.85
C PRO A 194 6.13 12.17 -8.36
N LEU A 195 6.59 13.12 -9.18
CA LEU A 195 6.77 12.88 -10.61
C LEU A 195 7.95 11.94 -10.84
N ALA A 196 7.84 11.03 -11.81
CA ALA A 196 8.94 10.17 -12.20
C ALA A 196 10.15 11.02 -12.62
N ARG A 197 11.29 10.78 -11.97
CA ARG A 197 12.54 11.53 -12.18
C ARG A 197 12.38 13.06 -12.04
N GLY A 198 11.31 13.52 -11.38
CA GLY A 198 10.99 14.96 -11.23
C GLY A 198 10.54 15.64 -12.52
N TYR A 199 10.30 14.88 -13.60
CA TYR A 199 10.00 15.46 -14.92
C TYR A 199 8.51 15.75 -15.10
N LYS A 200 8.19 17.01 -15.40
CA LYS A 200 6.86 17.47 -15.81
C LYS A 200 6.73 17.36 -17.33
N VAL A 201 5.86 16.47 -17.79
CA VAL A 201 5.63 16.21 -19.22
C VAL A 201 5.00 17.42 -19.90
N LYS A 202 5.54 17.81 -21.05
CA LYS A 202 5.01 18.88 -21.90
C LYS A 202 3.94 18.31 -22.84
N TYR A 203 3.03 19.15 -23.30
CA TYR A 203 1.99 18.73 -24.26
C TYR A 203 2.54 18.33 -25.64
N THR A 204 3.79 18.65 -25.92
CA THR A 204 4.49 18.29 -27.17
C THR A 204 5.37 17.04 -27.04
N ASP A 205 5.47 16.47 -25.84
CA ASP A 205 6.28 15.26 -25.61
C ASP A 205 5.51 14.01 -26.03
N ALA A 206 6.23 12.95 -26.39
CA ALA A 206 5.63 11.62 -26.56
C ALA A 206 5.00 11.17 -25.23
N TRP A 207 3.77 10.71 -25.25
CA TRP A 207 2.97 10.46 -24.06
C TRP A 207 2.49 9.00 -23.90
N CYS A 208 3.08 8.04 -24.61
CA CYS A 208 2.70 6.62 -24.52
C CYS A 208 2.83 6.07 -23.10
N ALA A 209 4.02 6.23 -22.47
CA ALA A 209 4.23 5.80 -21.08
C ALA A 209 3.43 6.66 -20.09
N THR A 210 3.28 7.96 -20.40
CA THR A 210 2.44 8.88 -19.63
C THR A 210 0.98 8.44 -19.62
N PHE A 211 0.47 7.91 -20.73
CA PHE A 211 -0.89 7.34 -20.82
C PHE A 211 -1.07 6.19 -19.83
N VAL A 212 -0.15 5.21 -19.83
CA VAL A 212 -0.21 4.07 -18.90
C VAL A 212 -0.19 4.54 -17.45
N SER A 213 0.72 5.47 -17.14
CA SER A 213 0.81 6.08 -15.81
C SER A 213 -0.46 6.82 -15.41
N ALA A 214 -1.05 7.59 -16.30
CA ALA A 214 -2.27 8.35 -16.05
C ALA A 214 -3.48 7.42 -15.82
N VAL A 215 -3.58 6.30 -16.54
CA VAL A 215 -4.59 5.26 -16.29
C VAL A 215 -4.41 4.68 -14.88
N ALA A 216 -3.19 4.30 -14.51
CA ALA A 216 -2.88 3.79 -13.17
C ALA A 216 -3.26 4.80 -12.07
N ILE A 217 -2.93 6.08 -12.26
CA ILE A 217 -3.26 7.17 -11.33
C ILE A 217 -4.78 7.32 -11.17
N LYS A 218 -5.54 7.32 -12.26
CA LYS A 218 -7.01 7.43 -12.23
C LYS A 218 -7.68 6.25 -11.54
N CYS A 219 -7.10 5.06 -11.67
CA CYS A 219 -7.59 3.84 -11.02
C CYS A 219 -7.09 3.69 -9.57
N GLY A 220 -6.20 4.54 -9.07
CA GLY A 220 -5.60 4.41 -7.74
C GLY A 220 -4.64 3.22 -7.63
N LEU A 221 -4.05 2.77 -8.73
CA LEU A 221 -3.24 1.55 -8.82
C LEU A 221 -1.73 1.81 -9.01
N THR A 222 -1.25 2.98 -8.61
CA THR A 222 0.17 3.36 -8.75
C THR A 222 1.13 2.51 -7.91
N GLY A 223 0.63 1.78 -6.93
CA GLY A 223 1.40 0.80 -6.18
C GLY A 223 1.61 -0.54 -6.91
N ILE A 224 0.78 -0.83 -7.95
CA ILE A 224 0.85 -2.06 -8.76
C ILE A 224 1.45 -1.74 -10.12
N ILE A 225 0.93 -0.70 -10.78
CA ILE A 225 1.40 -0.23 -12.09
C ILE A 225 2.35 0.95 -11.86
N PRO A 226 3.64 0.82 -12.15
CA PRO A 226 4.60 1.89 -11.91
C PRO A 226 4.29 3.13 -12.74
N THR A 227 4.55 4.31 -12.19
CA THR A 227 4.40 5.57 -12.89
C THR A 227 5.71 6.01 -13.52
N GLU A 228 5.70 6.25 -14.84
CA GLU A 228 6.84 6.70 -15.62
C GLU A 228 6.34 7.45 -16.88
N CYS A 229 7.16 8.35 -17.43
CA CYS A 229 6.83 9.10 -18.65
C CYS A 229 7.69 8.72 -19.84
N GLY A 230 8.71 7.89 -19.67
CA GLY A 230 9.56 7.35 -20.73
C GLY A 230 9.34 5.85 -20.94
N CYS A 231 9.12 5.41 -22.19
CA CYS A 231 8.83 4.00 -22.48
C CYS A 231 9.96 3.07 -22.06
N GLY A 232 11.22 3.40 -22.35
CA GLY A 232 12.36 2.57 -21.96
C GLY A 232 12.48 2.39 -20.45
N GLN A 233 12.26 3.45 -19.69
CA GLN A 233 12.27 3.41 -18.23
C GLN A 233 11.08 2.63 -17.68
N MET A 234 9.89 2.77 -18.26
CA MET A 234 8.72 1.99 -17.87
C MET A 234 8.94 0.50 -18.10
N ILE A 235 9.51 0.11 -19.25
CA ILE A 235 9.90 -1.29 -19.53
C ILE A 235 10.88 -1.80 -18.49
N ALA A 236 11.90 -1.01 -18.12
CA ALA A 236 12.85 -1.39 -17.08
C ALA A 236 12.17 -1.62 -15.72
N LEU A 237 11.18 -0.79 -15.35
CA LEU A 237 10.40 -0.98 -14.12
C LEU A 237 9.59 -2.27 -14.16
N PHE A 238 8.91 -2.59 -15.26
CA PHE A 238 8.18 -3.85 -15.41
C PHE A 238 9.11 -5.07 -15.43
N LYS A 239 10.31 -4.98 -16.04
CA LYS A 239 11.34 -6.03 -15.98
C LYS A 239 11.78 -6.29 -14.52
N ASN A 240 12.00 -5.24 -13.75
CA ASN A 240 12.39 -5.36 -12.34
C ASN A 240 11.28 -5.98 -11.46
N LEU A 241 10.02 -5.82 -11.85
CA LEU A 241 8.87 -6.45 -11.19
C LEU A 241 8.64 -7.91 -11.63
N GLY A 242 9.37 -8.40 -12.66
CA GLY A 242 9.14 -9.70 -13.26
C GLY A 242 7.90 -9.78 -14.17
N GLU A 243 7.28 -8.63 -14.47
CA GLU A 243 6.00 -8.53 -15.18
C GLU A 243 6.16 -8.19 -16.69
N TRP A 244 7.40 -8.05 -17.17
CA TRP A 244 7.67 -7.78 -18.57
C TRP A 244 7.80 -9.07 -19.38
N GLN A 245 6.99 -9.22 -20.40
CA GLN A 245 7.11 -10.32 -21.36
C GLN A 245 7.31 -9.76 -22.77
N GLU A 246 8.40 -10.15 -23.38
CA GLU A 246 8.77 -9.78 -24.75
C GLU A 246 8.54 -10.98 -25.66
N SER A 247 7.40 -11.02 -26.37
CA SER A 247 7.03 -12.12 -27.25
C SER A 247 6.02 -11.63 -28.28
N ASP A 248 6.39 -11.79 -29.57
CA ASP A 248 5.52 -11.43 -30.70
C ASP A 248 4.36 -12.43 -30.90
N SER A 249 4.48 -13.62 -30.31
CA SER A 249 3.49 -14.70 -30.45
C SER A 249 2.43 -14.74 -29.35
N ARG A 250 2.57 -13.92 -28.30
CA ARG A 250 1.64 -13.92 -27.18
C ARG A 250 0.44 -12.98 -27.43
N THR A 251 -0.76 -13.52 -27.32
CA THR A 251 -1.97 -12.70 -27.19
C THR A 251 -2.13 -12.28 -25.72
N PRO A 252 -2.07 -10.99 -25.41
CA PRO A 252 -2.27 -10.54 -24.04
C PRO A 252 -3.71 -10.78 -23.58
N SER A 253 -3.87 -11.22 -22.34
CA SER A 253 -5.15 -11.27 -21.64
C SER A 253 -5.34 -10.05 -20.75
N PRO A 254 -6.58 -9.61 -20.47
CA PRO A 254 -6.86 -8.55 -19.54
C PRO A 254 -6.42 -8.91 -18.10
N GLY A 255 -5.56 -8.12 -17.48
CA GLY A 255 -5.12 -8.26 -16.08
C GLY A 255 -3.72 -8.70 -15.89
#